data_545e0c001f28be790d646f2d5661cd20
#
_entry.id   545e0c001f28be790d646f2d5661cd20
#
_cell.length_a   1.000
_cell.length_b   1.000
_cell.length_c   1.000
_cell.angle_alpha   90.00
_cell.angle_beta   90.00
_cell.angle_gamma   90.00
#
_symmetry.space_group_name_H-M   'P 1'
#
loop_
_entity.id
_entity.type
_entity.pdbx_description
1 polymer ?
#
loop_
_entity_poly.entity_id
_entity_poly.type
_entity_poly.pdbx_seq_one_letter_code
_entity_poly.pdbx_strand_id
1 'polypeptide(L)'
;MDRLMVRVGLVCGGLAFIIACFMSLSGDWSGLFSREAASRMLALVTSFFPPESDPAFLRKTAYATLETLAISWMGTLLAVIAGLCSALPAAGLWGAVSKGIARMLLNALRAVPELVWAALLVIAAGLGPFPGTLALAAHTTGVLGRLFAEALENAPREPYLALRRHGVGPVVALSYGLLPQITPQLTSYTLYRWENNIRAAAVLGVAGAGGLGQLLYYHMGLFHFQETGTILLAMLLLVGLVDTCSNWLRTRAMP
;
A
#
# COMPACT_ATOMS: atom_id res chain seq x y z
N MET A 1 -45.78 7.25 2.91
CA MET A 1 -45.75 5.78 2.67
C MET A 1 -44.80 5.39 1.53
N ASP A 2 -44.68 6.22 0.51
CA ASP A 2 -43.94 5.86 -0.72
C ASP A 2 -42.41 5.72 -0.59
N ARG A 3 -41.78 6.55 0.24
CA ARG A 3 -40.31 6.46 0.42
C ARG A 3 -39.83 5.18 1.16
N LEU A 4 -40.68 4.64 2.04
CA LEU A 4 -40.38 3.40 2.75
C LEU A 4 -40.51 2.19 1.80
N MET A 5 -41.56 2.15 1.00
CA MET A 5 -41.76 1.10 0.00
C MET A 5 -40.66 1.10 -1.06
N VAL A 6 -40.23 2.26 -1.53
CA VAL A 6 -39.09 2.37 -2.48
C VAL A 6 -37.78 1.86 -1.83
N ARG A 7 -37.50 2.20 -0.58
CA ARG A 7 -36.31 1.71 0.13
C ARG A 7 -36.35 0.21 0.34
N VAL A 8 -37.49 -0.33 0.76
CA VAL A 8 -37.67 -1.79 0.91
C VAL A 8 -37.54 -2.49 -0.43
N GLY A 9 -38.12 -1.96 -1.51
CA GLY A 9 -37.99 -2.50 -2.86
C GLY A 9 -36.54 -2.52 -3.37
N LEU A 10 -35.78 -1.42 -3.10
CA LEU A 10 -34.34 -1.37 -3.46
C LEU A 10 -33.51 -2.38 -2.66
N VAL A 11 -33.77 -2.54 -1.37
CA VAL A 11 -33.06 -3.53 -0.53
C VAL A 11 -33.40 -4.96 -0.97
N CYS A 12 -34.68 -5.27 -1.18
CA CYS A 12 -35.11 -6.59 -1.66
C CYS A 12 -34.55 -6.88 -3.07
N GLY A 13 -34.59 -5.89 -3.97
CA GLY A 13 -34.01 -6.03 -5.32
C GLY A 13 -32.48 -6.25 -5.28
N GLY A 14 -31.77 -5.51 -4.42
CA GLY A 14 -30.34 -5.70 -4.19
C GLY A 14 -30.01 -7.09 -3.63
N LEU A 15 -30.77 -7.55 -2.65
CA LEU A 15 -30.60 -8.90 -2.09
C LEU A 15 -30.88 -9.99 -3.13
N ALA A 16 -31.98 -9.85 -3.89
CA ALA A 16 -32.32 -10.78 -4.96
C ALA A 16 -31.23 -10.82 -6.05
N PHE A 17 -30.66 -9.67 -6.40
CA PHE A 17 -29.56 -9.60 -7.35
C PHE A 17 -28.30 -10.31 -6.81
N ILE A 18 -27.94 -10.10 -5.54
CA ILE A 18 -26.80 -10.77 -4.89
C ILE A 18 -27.03 -12.30 -4.89
N ILE A 19 -28.22 -12.76 -4.49
CA ILE A 19 -28.56 -14.18 -4.49
C ILE A 19 -28.47 -14.76 -5.91
N ALA A 20 -29.00 -14.07 -6.91
CA ALA A 20 -28.91 -14.50 -8.31
C ALA A 20 -27.46 -14.58 -8.80
N CYS A 21 -26.60 -13.63 -8.43
CA CYS A 21 -25.16 -13.69 -8.72
C CYS A 21 -24.50 -14.91 -8.08
N PHE A 22 -24.80 -15.20 -6.82
CA PHE A 22 -24.26 -16.41 -6.15
C PHE A 22 -24.78 -17.70 -6.76
N MET A 23 -26.04 -17.77 -7.16
CA MET A 23 -26.62 -18.95 -7.82
C MET A 23 -26.11 -19.15 -9.26
N SER A 24 -25.69 -18.09 -9.94
CA SER A 24 -25.09 -18.17 -11.28
C SER A 24 -23.64 -18.67 -11.27
N LEU A 25 -22.97 -18.61 -10.12
CA LEU A 25 -21.63 -19.19 -9.95
C LEU A 25 -21.77 -20.72 -9.83
N SER A 26 -21.17 -21.46 -10.75
CA SER A 26 -21.16 -22.94 -10.78
C SER A 26 -20.26 -23.57 -9.69
N GLY A 27 -20.25 -23.00 -8.50
CA GLY A 27 -19.48 -23.50 -7.35
C GLY A 27 -20.28 -24.49 -6.52
N ASP A 28 -19.66 -25.59 -6.09
CA ASP A 28 -20.25 -26.49 -5.09
C ASP A 28 -20.15 -25.85 -3.69
N TRP A 29 -21.10 -24.93 -3.42
CA TRP A 29 -21.19 -24.23 -2.15
C TRP A 29 -21.45 -25.18 -0.97
N SER A 30 -22.13 -26.31 -1.22
CA SER A 30 -22.41 -27.31 -0.20
C SER A 30 -21.14 -28.03 0.23
N GLY A 31 -20.20 -28.23 -0.70
CA GLY A 31 -18.90 -28.81 -0.44
C GLY A 31 -18.02 -27.95 0.48
N LEU A 32 -18.11 -26.60 0.35
CA LEU A 32 -17.34 -25.68 1.21
C LEU A 32 -17.76 -25.74 2.69
N PHE A 33 -19.05 -25.99 2.96
CA PHE A 33 -19.59 -26.12 4.32
C PHE A 33 -19.63 -27.56 4.81
N SER A 34 -19.02 -28.49 4.07
CA SER A 34 -18.96 -29.90 4.46
C SER A 34 -18.00 -30.11 5.63
N ARG A 35 -18.27 -31.11 6.47
CA ARG A 35 -17.39 -31.50 7.57
C ARG A 35 -16.00 -31.91 7.07
N GLU A 36 -15.92 -32.40 5.86
CA GLU A 36 -14.68 -32.76 5.18
C GLU A 36 -13.85 -31.52 4.81
N ALA A 37 -14.45 -30.47 4.26
CA ALA A 37 -13.77 -29.21 3.98
C ALA A 37 -13.23 -28.58 5.26
N ALA A 38 -14.05 -28.54 6.32
CA ALA A 38 -13.63 -28.05 7.63
C ALA A 38 -12.46 -28.85 8.22
N SER A 39 -12.48 -30.19 8.11
CA SER A 39 -11.38 -31.04 8.58
C SER A 39 -10.09 -30.84 7.78
N ARG A 40 -10.18 -30.67 6.45
CA ARG A 40 -9.03 -30.37 5.58
C ARG A 40 -8.42 -28.99 5.90
N MET A 41 -9.27 -27.98 6.11
CA MET A 41 -8.79 -26.64 6.52
C MET A 41 -8.11 -26.70 7.88
N LEU A 42 -8.67 -27.43 8.84
CA LEU A 42 -8.06 -27.60 10.17
C LEU A 42 -6.72 -28.33 10.05
N ALA A 43 -6.66 -29.41 9.26
CA ALA A 43 -5.42 -30.16 9.01
C ALA A 43 -4.33 -29.26 8.37
N LEU A 44 -4.73 -28.39 7.42
CA LEU A 44 -3.80 -27.42 6.82
C LEU A 44 -3.29 -26.41 7.86
N VAL A 45 -4.19 -25.85 8.69
CA VAL A 45 -3.78 -24.87 9.73
C VAL A 45 -2.88 -25.54 10.77
N THR A 46 -3.19 -26.76 11.18
CA THR A 46 -2.36 -27.50 12.15
C THR A 46 -1.00 -27.90 11.58
N SER A 47 -0.85 -28.06 10.26
CA SER A 47 0.44 -28.38 9.63
C SER A 47 1.47 -27.25 9.72
N PHE A 48 1.04 -25.99 9.96
CA PHE A 48 1.96 -24.89 10.23
C PHE A 48 2.60 -24.94 11.64
N PHE A 49 2.13 -25.86 12.51
CA PHE A 49 2.58 -25.98 13.89
C PHE A 49 3.20 -27.37 14.17
N PRO A 50 4.29 -27.43 14.94
CA PRO A 50 5.06 -26.32 15.49
C PRO A 50 5.81 -25.57 14.38
N PRO A 51 5.97 -24.23 14.47
CA PRO A 51 6.77 -23.48 13.50
C PRO A 51 8.24 -23.91 13.58
N GLU A 52 8.92 -23.85 12.43
CA GLU A 52 10.35 -24.18 12.31
C GLU A 52 11.18 -23.25 13.20
N SER A 53 12.04 -23.84 14.03
CA SER A 53 12.87 -23.15 15.00
C SER A 53 14.37 -23.36 14.82
N ASP A 54 14.79 -23.99 13.71
CA ASP A 54 16.21 -24.13 13.42
C ASP A 54 16.90 -22.76 13.35
N PRO A 55 18.04 -22.56 14.09
CA PRO A 55 18.73 -21.29 14.13
C PRO A 55 19.18 -20.76 12.78
N ALA A 56 19.56 -21.65 11.83
CA ALA A 56 19.95 -21.24 10.49
C ALA A 56 18.74 -20.71 9.70
N PHE A 57 17.58 -21.36 9.84
CA PHE A 57 16.35 -20.92 9.21
C PHE A 57 15.82 -19.60 9.81
N LEU A 58 15.84 -19.46 11.14
CA LEU A 58 15.45 -18.23 11.81
C LEU A 58 16.33 -17.05 11.39
N ARG A 59 17.63 -17.25 11.24
CA ARG A 59 18.55 -16.24 10.73
C ARG A 59 18.21 -15.83 9.29
N LYS A 60 17.89 -16.79 8.41
CA LYS A 60 17.46 -16.52 7.03
C LYS A 60 16.15 -15.71 7.02
N THR A 61 15.18 -16.08 7.84
CA THR A 61 13.91 -15.37 7.99
C THR A 61 14.10 -13.94 8.53
N ALA A 62 15.02 -13.75 9.48
CA ALA A 62 15.36 -12.42 9.99
C ALA A 62 15.99 -11.52 8.91
N TYR A 63 16.88 -12.04 8.07
CA TYR A 63 17.41 -11.29 6.93
C TYR A 63 16.32 -10.92 5.92
N ALA A 64 15.44 -11.86 5.58
CA ALA A 64 14.30 -11.59 4.69
C ALA A 64 13.32 -10.55 5.28
N THR A 65 13.18 -10.53 6.61
CA THR A 65 12.39 -9.52 7.34
C THR A 65 12.99 -8.12 7.19
N LEU A 66 14.30 -8.00 7.40
CA LEU A 66 15.02 -6.73 7.21
C LEU A 66 14.99 -6.27 5.75
N GLU A 67 15.10 -7.19 4.81
CA GLU A 67 14.99 -6.89 3.38
C GLU A 67 13.59 -6.35 3.02
N THR A 68 12.53 -6.98 3.52
CA THR A 68 11.14 -6.49 3.33
C THR A 68 10.95 -5.10 3.92
N LEU A 69 11.48 -4.87 5.13
CA LEU A 69 11.46 -3.56 5.77
C LEU A 69 12.19 -2.51 4.93
N ALA A 70 13.38 -2.85 4.43
CA ALA A 70 14.18 -1.96 3.59
C ALA A 70 13.47 -1.63 2.26
N ILE A 71 12.91 -2.64 1.57
CA ILE A 71 12.14 -2.44 0.32
C ILE A 71 10.98 -1.46 0.55
N SER A 72 10.18 -1.69 1.60
CA SER A 72 9.01 -0.86 1.89
C SER A 72 9.39 0.56 2.28
N TRP A 73 10.44 0.72 3.13
CA TRP A 73 10.92 2.03 3.57
C TRP A 73 11.52 2.84 2.43
N MET A 74 12.45 2.25 1.68
CA MET A 74 13.10 2.91 0.54
C MET A 74 12.10 3.23 -0.57
N GLY A 75 11.19 2.31 -0.88
CA GLY A 75 10.11 2.53 -1.86
C GLY A 75 9.21 3.69 -1.44
N THR A 76 8.85 3.79 -0.17
CA THR A 76 8.06 4.90 0.36
C THR A 76 8.83 6.21 0.32
N LEU A 77 10.11 6.21 0.72
CA LEU A 77 10.95 7.41 0.72
C LEU A 77 11.12 7.97 -0.71
N LEU A 78 11.43 7.11 -1.67
CA LEU A 78 11.50 7.51 -3.08
C LEU A 78 10.17 8.07 -3.58
N ALA A 79 9.06 7.44 -3.18
CA ALA A 79 7.73 7.91 -3.54
C ALA A 79 7.37 9.26 -2.91
N VAL A 80 7.80 9.55 -1.69
CA VAL A 80 7.63 10.87 -1.05
C VAL A 80 8.37 11.94 -1.84
N ILE A 81 9.63 11.70 -2.19
CA ILE A 81 10.45 12.65 -2.94
C ILE A 81 9.82 12.92 -4.32
N ALA A 82 9.55 11.86 -5.09
CA ALA A 82 8.95 11.99 -6.42
C ALA A 82 7.51 12.56 -6.35
N GLY A 83 6.75 12.17 -5.32
CA GLY A 83 5.40 12.67 -5.04
C GLY A 83 5.38 14.16 -4.71
N LEU A 84 6.29 14.65 -3.88
CA LEU A 84 6.42 16.09 -3.58
C LEU A 84 6.81 16.90 -4.82
N CYS A 85 7.79 16.42 -5.60
CA CYS A 85 8.18 17.06 -6.85
C CYS A 85 7.03 17.15 -7.84
N SER A 86 6.26 16.07 -8.01
CA SER A 86 5.12 16.00 -8.93
C SER A 86 3.86 16.70 -8.41
N ALA A 87 3.72 16.86 -7.08
CA ALA A 87 2.58 17.55 -6.47
C ALA A 87 2.52 19.04 -6.83
N LEU A 88 3.67 19.71 -6.98
CA LEU A 88 3.73 21.13 -7.32
C LEU A 88 3.05 21.45 -8.67
N PRO A 89 3.43 20.81 -9.79
CA PRO A 89 2.71 21.00 -11.04
C PRO A 89 1.28 20.45 -10.97
N ALA A 90 1.05 19.34 -10.31
CA ALA A 90 -0.29 18.73 -10.17
C ALA A 90 -1.28 19.60 -9.39
N ALA A 91 -0.80 20.44 -8.44
CA ALA A 91 -1.58 21.46 -7.75
C ALA A 91 -1.85 22.73 -8.60
N GLY A 92 -1.29 22.81 -9.81
CA GLY A 92 -1.52 23.91 -10.74
C GLY A 92 -0.65 25.15 -10.47
N LEU A 93 0.41 25.05 -9.70
CA LEU A 93 1.32 26.18 -9.42
C LEU A 93 2.04 26.66 -10.71
N TRP A 94 2.16 25.81 -11.72
CA TRP A 94 2.82 26.09 -13.00
C TRP A 94 1.84 26.18 -14.19
N GLY A 95 0.54 26.36 -13.90
CA GLY A 95 -0.50 26.55 -14.90
C GLY A 95 -1.32 25.29 -15.22
N ALA A 96 -2.38 25.48 -16.01
CA ALA A 96 -3.39 24.44 -16.25
C ALA A 96 -2.87 23.25 -17.09
N VAL A 97 -2.02 23.49 -18.07
CA VAL A 97 -1.43 22.43 -18.93
C VAL A 97 -0.52 21.53 -18.10
N SER A 98 0.39 22.13 -17.31
CA SER A 98 1.29 21.40 -16.39
C SER A 98 0.49 20.56 -15.39
N LYS A 99 -0.59 21.13 -14.83
CA LYS A 99 -1.53 20.42 -13.95
C LYS A 99 -2.13 19.19 -14.63
N GLY A 100 -2.62 19.33 -15.86
CA GLY A 100 -3.22 18.24 -16.64
C GLY A 100 -2.22 17.10 -16.87
N ILE A 101 -1.03 17.42 -17.34
CA ILE A 101 0.03 16.43 -17.62
C ILE A 101 0.47 15.72 -16.33
N ALA A 102 0.77 16.47 -15.27
CA ALA A 102 1.21 15.89 -14.00
C ALA A 102 0.15 14.95 -13.41
N ARG A 103 -1.12 15.35 -13.44
CA ARG A 103 -2.23 14.49 -12.98
C ARG A 103 -2.43 13.24 -13.81
N MET A 104 -2.26 13.36 -15.12
CA MET A 104 -2.33 12.20 -16.04
C MET A 104 -1.22 11.20 -15.70
N LEU A 105 0.02 11.67 -15.53
CA LEU A 105 1.15 10.81 -15.14
C LEU A 105 0.94 10.14 -13.75
N LEU A 106 0.52 10.91 -12.75
CA LEU A 106 0.22 10.36 -11.42
C LEU A 106 -0.91 9.33 -11.46
N ASN A 107 -1.95 9.58 -12.28
CA ASN A 107 -3.03 8.61 -12.47
C ASN A 107 -2.54 7.35 -13.18
N ALA A 108 -1.68 7.45 -14.19
CA ALA A 108 -1.09 6.30 -14.87
C ALA A 108 -0.24 5.44 -13.90
N LEU A 109 0.61 6.08 -13.09
CA LEU A 109 1.45 5.37 -12.11
C LEU A 109 0.62 4.56 -11.11
N ARG A 110 -0.49 5.12 -10.59
CA ARG A 110 -1.35 4.45 -9.60
C ARG A 110 -2.40 3.52 -10.20
N ALA A 111 -2.70 3.64 -11.50
CA ALA A 111 -3.67 2.78 -12.17
C ALA A 111 -3.14 1.36 -12.37
N VAL A 112 -1.81 1.21 -12.49
CA VAL A 112 -1.15 -0.07 -12.61
C VAL A 112 -0.88 -0.62 -11.21
N PRO A 113 -1.39 -1.82 -10.85
CA PRO A 113 -1.12 -2.45 -9.57
C PRO A 113 0.38 -2.64 -9.34
N GLU A 114 0.83 -2.49 -8.08
CA GLU A 114 2.25 -2.62 -7.70
C GLU A 114 2.86 -3.98 -8.10
N LEU A 115 2.07 -5.05 -8.07
CA LEU A 115 2.52 -6.39 -8.49
C LEU A 115 2.87 -6.43 -9.99
N VAL A 116 2.10 -5.73 -10.83
CA VAL A 116 2.37 -5.63 -12.27
C VAL A 116 3.65 -4.81 -12.51
N TRP A 117 3.81 -3.70 -11.78
CA TRP A 117 5.07 -2.95 -11.80
C TRP A 117 6.26 -3.81 -11.41
N ALA A 118 6.12 -4.62 -10.34
CA ALA A 118 7.20 -5.52 -9.90
C ALA A 118 7.54 -6.55 -10.97
N ALA A 119 6.55 -7.21 -11.57
CA ALA A 119 6.76 -8.20 -12.62
C ALA A 119 7.50 -7.59 -13.83
N LEU A 120 7.08 -6.40 -14.30
CA LEU A 120 7.74 -5.70 -15.42
C LEU A 120 9.18 -5.33 -15.07
N LEU A 121 9.42 -4.82 -13.87
CA LEU A 121 10.75 -4.39 -13.43
C LEU A 121 11.67 -5.59 -13.16
N VAL A 122 11.14 -6.71 -12.65
CA VAL A 122 11.89 -7.96 -12.50
C VAL A 122 12.31 -8.51 -13.85
N ILE A 123 11.45 -8.46 -14.87
CA ILE A 123 11.80 -8.87 -16.23
C ILE A 123 12.91 -7.96 -16.80
N ALA A 124 12.87 -6.67 -16.52
CA ALA A 124 13.82 -5.69 -17.05
C ALA A 124 15.17 -5.65 -16.29
N ALA A 125 15.14 -5.79 -14.97
CA ALA A 125 16.31 -5.57 -14.10
C ALA A 125 16.78 -6.82 -13.34
N GLY A 126 16.10 -7.96 -13.49
CA GLY A 126 16.38 -9.21 -12.79
C GLY A 126 15.69 -9.34 -11.45
N LEU A 127 15.85 -10.51 -10.82
CA LEU A 127 15.29 -10.81 -9.49
C LEU A 127 15.99 -10.00 -8.39
N GLY A 128 15.26 -9.67 -7.34
CA GLY A 128 15.84 -9.07 -6.13
C GLY A 128 15.11 -7.84 -5.60
N PRO A 129 15.62 -7.22 -4.53
CA PRO A 129 14.94 -6.14 -3.81
C PRO A 129 14.84 -4.82 -4.59
N PHE A 130 15.74 -4.58 -5.55
CA PHE A 130 15.77 -3.34 -6.34
C PHE A 130 14.50 -3.15 -7.20
N PRO A 131 14.07 -4.13 -8.04
CA PRO A 131 12.83 -4.01 -8.80
C PRO A 131 11.61 -3.83 -7.90
N GLY A 132 11.54 -4.54 -6.76
CA GLY A 132 10.45 -4.39 -5.79
C GLY A 132 10.37 -2.99 -5.19
N THR A 133 11.52 -2.43 -4.83
CA THR A 133 11.62 -1.05 -4.32
C THR A 133 11.12 -0.04 -5.36
N LEU A 134 11.53 -0.18 -6.62
CA LEU A 134 11.08 0.71 -7.70
C LEU A 134 9.60 0.54 -8.03
N ALA A 135 9.07 -0.68 -7.98
CA ALA A 135 7.65 -0.96 -8.18
C ALA A 135 6.79 -0.23 -7.14
N LEU A 136 7.16 -0.37 -5.85
CA LEU A 136 6.51 0.36 -4.76
C LEU A 136 6.65 1.86 -4.93
N ALA A 137 7.85 2.34 -5.29
CA ALA A 137 8.10 3.76 -5.49
C ALA A 137 7.21 4.32 -6.62
N ALA A 138 7.11 3.64 -7.76
CA ALA A 138 6.32 4.09 -8.90
C ALA A 138 4.83 4.18 -8.56
N HIS A 139 4.24 3.08 -8.05
CA HIS A 139 2.83 3.05 -7.67
C HIS A 139 2.52 4.08 -6.57
N THR A 140 3.33 4.09 -5.51
CA THR A 140 3.12 4.97 -4.35
C THR A 140 3.35 6.44 -4.71
N THR A 141 4.24 6.77 -5.65
CA THR A 141 4.39 8.14 -6.20
C THR A 141 3.07 8.62 -6.82
N GLY A 142 2.40 7.76 -7.59
CA GLY A 142 1.10 8.09 -8.17
C GLY A 142 0.05 8.42 -7.10
N VAL A 143 0.06 7.70 -5.98
CA VAL A 143 -0.89 7.91 -4.87
C VAL A 143 -0.51 9.14 -4.05
N LEU A 144 0.73 9.21 -3.53
CA LEU A 144 1.18 10.30 -2.68
C LEU A 144 1.23 11.63 -3.44
N GLY A 145 1.71 11.63 -4.69
CA GLY A 145 1.76 12.85 -5.49
C GLY A 145 0.38 13.46 -5.70
N ARG A 146 -0.65 12.63 -5.87
CA ARG A 146 -2.04 13.09 -5.97
C ARG A 146 -2.55 13.65 -4.64
N LEU A 147 -2.35 12.94 -3.54
CA LEU A 147 -2.75 13.38 -2.20
C LEU A 147 -2.04 14.67 -1.78
N PHE A 148 -0.75 14.78 -2.08
CA PHE A 148 0.04 15.98 -1.79
C PHE A 148 -0.42 17.19 -2.62
N ALA A 149 -0.76 16.95 -3.91
CA ALA A 149 -1.33 18.01 -4.74
C ALA A 149 -2.68 18.50 -4.21
N GLU A 150 -3.54 17.60 -3.76
CA GLU A 150 -4.85 17.96 -3.17
C GLU A 150 -4.67 18.68 -1.82
N ALA A 151 -3.70 18.28 -1.00
CA ALA A 151 -3.38 19.00 0.23
C ALA A 151 -2.89 20.44 -0.07
N LEU A 152 -2.04 20.65 -1.08
CA LEU A 152 -1.59 21.95 -1.53
C LEU A 152 -2.73 22.82 -2.09
N GLU A 153 -3.69 22.23 -2.80
CA GLU A 153 -4.84 22.95 -3.35
C GLU A 153 -5.82 23.41 -2.28
N ASN A 154 -6.02 22.59 -1.25
CA ASN A 154 -6.97 22.84 -0.16
C ASN A 154 -6.39 23.68 0.97
N ALA A 155 -5.07 23.94 0.98
CA ALA A 155 -4.44 24.75 2.00
C ALA A 155 -4.89 26.21 1.93
N PRO A 156 -5.10 26.88 3.07
CA PRO A 156 -5.35 28.31 3.12
C PRO A 156 -4.22 29.11 2.44
N ARG A 157 -4.57 29.92 1.46
CA ARG A 157 -3.57 30.64 0.63
C ARG A 157 -3.17 32.00 1.19
N GLU A 158 -3.85 32.50 2.19
CA GLU A 158 -3.63 33.83 2.76
C GLU A 158 -2.16 34.05 3.20
N PRO A 159 -1.50 33.14 3.94
CA PRO A 159 -0.10 33.33 4.34
C PRO A 159 0.85 33.34 3.14
N TYR A 160 0.62 32.49 2.15
CA TYR A 160 1.39 32.49 0.92
C TYR A 160 1.24 33.80 0.15
N LEU A 161 0.01 34.28 -0.03
CA LEU A 161 -0.28 35.52 -0.75
C LEU A 161 0.27 36.76 0.00
N ALA A 162 0.21 36.77 1.33
CA ALA A 162 0.80 37.85 2.13
C ALA A 162 2.31 37.97 1.87
N LEU A 163 3.03 36.85 1.94
CA LEU A 163 4.46 36.81 1.63
C LEU A 163 4.74 37.29 0.19
N ARG A 164 3.95 36.88 -0.78
CA ARG A 164 4.08 37.28 -2.19
C ARG A 164 3.84 38.79 -2.37
N ARG A 165 2.87 39.38 -1.66
CA ARG A 165 2.61 40.82 -1.69
C ARG A 165 3.75 41.65 -1.11
N HIS A 166 4.53 41.10 -0.16
CA HIS A 166 5.74 41.71 0.38
C HIS A 166 6.99 41.46 -0.48
N GLY A 167 6.84 40.96 -1.72
CA GLY A 167 7.96 40.77 -2.65
C GLY A 167 8.79 39.51 -2.41
N VAL A 168 8.35 38.62 -1.50
CA VAL A 168 9.05 37.35 -1.23
C VAL A 168 8.94 36.42 -2.46
N GLY A 169 10.04 35.78 -2.83
CA GLY A 169 10.09 34.85 -3.96
C GLY A 169 9.13 33.66 -3.79
N PRO A 170 8.66 33.05 -4.91
CA PRO A 170 7.61 32.01 -4.86
C PRO A 170 8.01 30.77 -4.06
N VAL A 171 9.27 30.34 -4.15
CA VAL A 171 9.78 29.16 -3.43
C VAL A 171 9.78 29.41 -1.92
N VAL A 172 10.28 30.57 -1.48
CA VAL A 172 10.31 30.93 -0.06
C VAL A 172 8.91 31.13 0.48
N ALA A 173 8.02 31.79 -0.29
CA ALA A 173 6.62 31.94 0.11
C ALA A 173 5.90 30.58 0.22
N LEU A 174 6.20 29.61 -0.66
CA LEU A 174 5.70 28.24 -0.58
C LEU A 174 6.19 27.54 0.71
N SER A 175 7.50 27.62 0.96
CA SER A 175 8.14 26.94 2.09
C SER A 175 7.68 27.46 3.45
N TYR A 176 7.42 28.75 3.59
CA TYR A 176 7.01 29.36 4.86
C TYR A 176 5.50 29.61 4.97
N GLY A 177 4.82 29.79 3.83
CA GLY A 177 3.40 30.14 3.82
C GLY A 177 2.45 28.94 3.64
N LEU A 178 2.85 27.90 2.89
CA LEU A 178 1.99 26.76 2.59
C LEU A 178 2.47 25.45 3.24
N LEU A 179 3.74 25.09 3.06
CA LEU A 179 4.25 23.79 3.51
C LEU A 179 4.05 23.54 5.01
N PRO A 180 4.29 24.49 5.93
CA PRO A 180 4.09 24.23 7.36
C PRO A 180 2.66 23.85 7.72
N GLN A 181 1.68 24.40 7.01
CA GLN A 181 0.26 24.14 7.25
C GLN A 181 -0.16 22.71 6.87
N ILE A 182 0.46 22.15 5.82
CA ILE A 182 0.09 20.83 5.29
C ILE A 182 1.04 19.70 5.73
N THR A 183 2.20 20.04 6.33
CA THR A 183 3.22 19.05 6.77
C THR A 183 2.62 17.95 7.66
N PRO A 184 1.75 18.21 8.65
CA PRO A 184 1.14 17.15 9.45
C PRO A 184 0.32 16.19 8.59
N GLN A 185 -0.43 16.72 7.62
CA GLN A 185 -1.24 15.93 6.69
C GLN A 185 -0.37 15.10 5.74
N LEU A 186 0.71 15.69 5.18
CA LEU A 186 1.66 14.98 4.33
C LEU A 186 2.34 13.84 5.09
N THR A 187 2.74 14.09 6.34
CA THR A 187 3.33 13.08 7.23
C THR A 187 2.35 11.93 7.48
N SER A 188 1.09 12.25 7.77
CA SER A 188 0.05 11.23 7.97
C SER A 188 -0.15 10.36 6.74
N TYR A 189 -0.24 10.95 5.55
CA TYR A 189 -0.35 10.21 4.30
C TYR A 189 0.87 9.32 4.03
N THR A 190 2.06 9.82 4.31
CA THR A 190 3.32 9.09 4.14
C THR A 190 3.37 7.87 5.06
N LEU A 191 3.08 8.04 6.34
CA LEU A 191 3.07 6.95 7.32
C LEU A 191 2.01 5.89 6.98
N TYR A 192 0.81 6.32 6.60
CA TYR A 192 -0.25 5.41 6.15
C TYR A 192 0.16 4.63 4.89
N ARG A 193 0.85 5.27 3.93
CA ARG A 193 1.36 4.56 2.75
C ARG A 193 2.48 3.60 3.09
N TRP A 194 3.35 3.93 4.05
CA TRP A 194 4.37 2.99 4.51
C TRP A 194 3.76 1.73 5.14
N GLU A 195 2.74 1.88 5.99
CA GLU A 195 1.96 0.74 6.53
C GLU A 195 1.40 -0.16 5.42
N ASN A 196 0.87 0.41 4.35
CA ASN A 196 0.40 -0.37 3.20
C ASN A 196 1.55 -0.97 2.40
N ASN A 197 2.64 -0.23 2.22
CA ASN A 197 3.79 -0.67 1.44
C ASN A 197 4.53 -1.85 2.09
N ILE A 198 4.52 -2.00 3.43
CA ILE A 198 5.11 -3.17 4.08
C ILE A 198 4.34 -4.45 3.73
N ARG A 199 3.00 -4.38 3.66
CA ARG A 199 2.15 -5.49 3.24
C ARG A 199 2.33 -5.78 1.75
N ALA A 200 2.38 -4.73 0.93
CA ALA A 200 2.63 -4.86 -0.51
C ALA A 200 4.02 -5.46 -0.79
N ALA A 201 5.08 -5.05 -0.07
CA ALA A 201 6.43 -5.62 -0.21
C ALA A 201 6.44 -7.14 0.04
N ALA A 202 5.65 -7.61 1.01
CA ALA A 202 5.50 -9.03 1.26
C ALA A 202 4.84 -9.76 0.07
N VAL A 203 3.86 -9.15 -0.60
CA VAL A 203 3.21 -9.73 -1.78
C VAL A 203 4.12 -9.67 -3.02
N LEU A 204 4.90 -8.59 -3.19
CA LEU A 204 5.81 -8.43 -4.33
C LEU A 204 6.91 -9.50 -4.38
N GLY A 205 7.24 -10.10 -3.25
CA GLY A 205 8.17 -11.23 -3.18
C GLY A 205 7.74 -12.43 -4.02
N VAL A 206 6.44 -12.65 -4.22
CA VAL A 206 5.90 -13.68 -5.12
C VAL A 206 6.32 -13.44 -6.58
N ALA A 207 6.48 -12.19 -6.99
CA ALA A 207 7.01 -11.82 -8.30
C ALA A 207 8.55 -11.84 -8.36
N GLY A 208 9.24 -12.27 -7.29
CA GLY A 208 10.70 -12.31 -7.26
C GLY A 208 11.37 -11.02 -6.79
N ALA A 209 10.63 -10.14 -6.12
CA ALA A 209 11.12 -8.87 -5.60
C ALA A 209 11.86 -8.99 -4.24
N GLY A 210 12.23 -10.17 -3.81
CA GLY A 210 12.98 -10.39 -2.56
C GLY A 210 12.10 -10.47 -1.30
N GLY A 211 12.77 -10.47 -0.16
CA GLY A 211 12.17 -10.40 1.16
C GLY A 211 11.37 -11.62 1.61
N LEU A 212 10.56 -11.44 2.66
CA LEU A 212 9.70 -12.48 3.23
C LEU A 212 8.74 -13.10 2.22
N GLY A 213 8.24 -12.32 1.28
CA GLY A 213 7.31 -12.83 0.27
C GLY A 213 7.94 -13.84 -0.66
N GLN A 214 9.18 -13.64 -1.06
CA GLN A 214 9.91 -14.62 -1.88
C GLN A 214 10.19 -15.90 -1.10
N LEU A 215 10.56 -15.75 0.18
CA LEU A 215 10.78 -16.89 1.07
C LEU A 215 9.50 -17.67 1.30
N LEU A 216 8.39 -16.97 1.50
CA LEU A 216 7.05 -17.56 1.64
C LEU A 216 6.66 -18.36 0.39
N TYR A 217 6.76 -17.73 -0.78
CA TYR A 217 6.41 -18.36 -2.05
C TYR A 217 7.20 -19.64 -2.30
N TYR A 218 8.51 -19.61 -2.01
CA TYR A 218 9.40 -20.76 -2.16
C TYR A 218 8.98 -21.93 -1.25
N HIS A 219 8.80 -21.68 0.06
CA HIS A 219 8.47 -22.73 1.03
C HIS A 219 7.04 -23.25 0.86
N MET A 220 6.07 -22.38 0.53
CA MET A 220 4.71 -22.82 0.19
C MET A 220 4.68 -23.70 -1.07
N GLY A 221 5.45 -23.34 -2.09
CA GLY A 221 5.53 -24.12 -3.33
C GLY A 221 6.13 -25.52 -3.13
N LEU A 222 6.94 -25.71 -2.09
CA LEU A 222 7.52 -26.99 -1.69
C LEU A 222 6.70 -27.72 -0.61
N PHE A 223 5.56 -27.18 -0.18
CA PHE A 223 4.74 -27.70 0.91
C PHE A 223 5.47 -27.84 2.26
N HIS A 224 6.46 -26.97 2.49
CA HIS A 224 7.18 -26.87 3.75
C HIS A 224 6.37 -26.02 4.73
N PHE A 225 5.38 -26.66 5.37
CA PHE A 225 4.37 -25.93 6.15
C PHE A 225 4.92 -25.34 7.46
N GLN A 226 5.86 -26.00 8.14
CA GLN A 226 6.45 -25.49 9.39
C GLN A 226 7.28 -24.23 9.16
N GLU A 227 8.13 -24.24 8.11
CA GLU A 227 8.90 -23.08 7.66
C GLU A 227 7.96 -21.95 7.23
N THR A 228 6.89 -22.28 6.48
CA THR A 228 5.86 -21.32 6.09
C THR A 228 5.21 -20.69 7.31
N GLY A 229 4.91 -21.47 8.36
CA GLY A 229 4.40 -20.98 9.63
C GLY A 229 5.30 -19.94 10.29
N THR A 230 6.61 -20.20 10.34
CA THR A 230 7.60 -19.26 10.87
C THR A 230 7.65 -17.95 10.05
N ILE A 231 7.61 -18.04 8.71
CA ILE A 231 7.61 -16.87 7.83
C ILE A 231 6.33 -16.05 8.05
N LEU A 232 5.17 -16.67 8.13
CA LEU A 232 3.90 -15.99 8.40
C LEU A 232 3.90 -15.28 9.75
N LEU A 233 4.45 -15.90 10.80
CA LEU A 233 4.63 -15.26 12.10
C LEU A 233 5.56 -14.05 12.00
N ALA A 234 6.68 -14.16 11.28
CA ALA A 234 7.58 -13.04 11.05
C ALA A 234 6.89 -11.89 10.31
N MET A 235 6.06 -12.18 9.30
CA MET A 235 5.26 -11.17 8.60
C MET A 235 4.26 -10.47 9.52
N LEU A 236 3.53 -11.22 10.35
CA LEU A 236 2.57 -10.66 11.31
C LEU A 236 3.27 -9.74 12.32
N LEU A 237 4.41 -10.17 12.85
CA LEU A 237 5.21 -9.38 13.79
C LEU A 237 5.75 -8.11 13.12
N LEU A 238 6.27 -8.20 11.90
CA LEU A 238 6.78 -7.06 11.15
C LEU A 238 5.68 -6.03 10.87
N VAL A 239 4.52 -6.47 10.38
CA VAL A 239 3.37 -5.59 10.12
C VAL A 239 2.89 -4.94 11.41
N GLY A 240 2.71 -5.70 12.49
CA GLY A 240 2.28 -5.17 13.80
C GLY A 240 3.27 -4.15 14.38
N LEU A 241 4.57 -4.38 14.21
CA LEU A 241 5.61 -3.43 14.63
C LEU A 241 5.53 -2.13 13.83
N VAL A 242 5.42 -2.22 12.50
CA VAL A 242 5.33 -1.04 11.62
C VAL A 242 4.04 -0.27 11.89
N ASP A 243 2.89 -0.95 12.00
CA ASP A 243 1.60 -0.31 12.31
C ASP A 243 1.65 0.43 13.66
N THR A 244 2.26 -0.17 14.68
CA THR A 244 2.43 0.44 16.01
C THR A 244 3.36 1.65 15.96
N CYS A 245 4.51 1.52 15.29
CA CYS A 245 5.49 2.60 15.13
C CYS A 245 4.88 3.78 14.35
N SER A 246 4.22 3.51 13.25
CA SER A 246 3.55 4.51 12.41
C SER A 246 2.45 5.25 13.18
N ASN A 247 1.63 4.53 13.92
CA ASN A 247 0.58 5.13 14.74
C ASN A 247 1.15 6.04 15.84
N TRP A 248 2.21 5.60 16.53
CA TRP A 248 2.91 6.40 17.53
C TRP A 248 3.53 7.68 16.93
N LEU A 249 4.14 7.59 15.74
CA LEU A 249 4.69 8.76 15.04
C LEU A 249 3.57 9.72 14.62
N ARG A 250 2.44 9.20 14.14
CA ARG A 250 1.30 10.00 13.71
C ARG A 250 0.67 10.77 14.86
N THR A 251 0.48 10.15 16.02
CA THR A 251 -0.08 10.82 17.22
C THR A 251 0.83 11.91 17.75
N ARG A 252 2.15 11.85 17.51
CA ARG A 252 3.09 12.90 17.88
C ARG A 252 3.21 14.02 16.84
N ALA A 253 3.00 13.72 15.57
CA ALA A 253 3.08 14.68 14.48
C ALA A 253 1.82 15.54 14.32
N MET A 254 0.70 15.11 14.93
CA MET A 254 -0.58 15.82 14.92
C MET A 254 -1.02 16.08 16.37
N PRO A 255 -0.56 17.20 16.97
CA PRO A 255 -0.99 17.64 18.30
C PRO A 255 -2.46 18.06 18.31
#